data_42d6b193f042fe832c01a15c29a56b43
#
_entry.id   42d6b193f042fe832c01a15c29a56b43
#
_cell.length_a   1.000
_cell.length_b   1.000
_cell.length_c   1.000
_cell.angle_alpha   90.00
_cell.angle_beta   90.00
_cell.angle_gamma   90.00
#
_symmetry.space_group_name_H-M   'P 1'
#
loop_
_entity.id
_entity.type
_entity.pdbx_description
1 polymer ?
#
loop_
_entity_poly.entity_id
_entity_poly.type
_entity_poly.pdbx_seq_one_letter_code
_entity_poly.pdbx_strand_id
1 'polypeptide(L)'
;MGANGCGKTTLGKLIAGLYRSTGGEISLFGKAQKPKQLQKQVLFIMQEAEFQFFTNSVLHELQYGHKITDEFEKKTETLLKSMDMWECRDRHPFSLSGGQMQRLTLMMAYLSDKPIIILDEPTAGQDAESLKRCAELIREMGKEKTVLIITHDLELIADACDRCIGLSGGQAETDFFIRSQQDLQAVRRYIERFHPTKVSPPKQYNERFHPATKLLYWLVLTIVISTSDNHLVYAAYAALMLLTAADGRLTAALIGSASFGALWAANVLQPDTLFSFMLVLFPRIIAVGISMMTLIGRNEASRTLAALRNMHLPERFIMIVAVIFRFFPVLSGDMKLLRQSIRTRGAFVTLWQKLRALPSYIEILTVPMALRVIRIAETLSASAETRGIDLKRRKSNFLSLRFSAWDILFFVVLTVSVVVGLIL
;
A
#
# COMPACT_ATOMS: atom_id res chain seq x y z
N MET A 1 -11.61 -19.34 5.71
CA MET A 1 -12.81 -18.47 5.60
C MET A 1 -13.06 -17.67 6.87
N GLY A 2 -13.97 -16.67 6.88
CA GLY A 2 -14.28 -15.83 8.04
C GLY A 2 -14.72 -14.41 7.63
N ALA A 3 -15.19 -13.61 8.61
CA ALA A 3 -15.65 -12.24 8.39
C ALA A 3 -14.57 -11.32 7.79
N ASN A 4 -15.01 -10.23 7.14
CA ASN A 4 -14.06 -9.21 6.69
C ASN A 4 -13.35 -8.58 7.89
N GLY A 5 -12.01 -8.47 7.81
CA GLY A 5 -11.19 -7.94 8.89
C GLY A 5 -10.79 -8.94 9.98
N CYS A 6 -11.20 -10.22 9.93
CA CYS A 6 -10.81 -11.24 10.92
C CYS A 6 -9.35 -11.70 10.80
N GLY A 7 -8.59 -11.24 9.80
CA GLY A 7 -7.17 -11.50 9.66
C GLY A 7 -6.76 -12.55 8.63
N LYS A 8 -7.65 -13.02 7.73
CA LYS A 8 -7.35 -14.04 6.71
C LYS A 8 -6.12 -13.70 5.85
N THR A 9 -6.17 -12.57 5.16
CA THR A 9 -5.05 -12.08 4.32
C THR A 9 -3.79 -11.81 5.16
N THR A 10 -3.94 -11.35 6.39
CA THR A 10 -2.81 -11.13 7.31
C THR A 10 -2.14 -12.46 7.67
N LEU A 11 -2.92 -13.50 7.97
CA LEU A 11 -2.41 -14.85 8.20
C LEU A 11 -1.70 -15.39 6.97
N GLY A 12 -2.30 -15.28 5.78
CA GLY A 12 -1.67 -15.67 4.52
C GLY A 12 -0.33 -14.96 4.29
N LYS A 13 -0.26 -13.66 4.54
CA LYS A 13 0.98 -12.86 4.42
C LYS A 13 2.03 -13.22 5.47
N LEU A 14 1.63 -13.65 6.67
CA LEU A 14 2.54 -14.17 7.70
C LEU A 14 3.14 -15.51 7.25
N ILE A 15 2.32 -16.46 6.79
CA ILE A 15 2.75 -17.77 6.28
C ILE A 15 3.67 -17.59 5.06
N ALA A 16 3.39 -16.63 4.19
CA ALA A 16 4.25 -16.31 3.05
C ALA A 16 5.55 -15.56 3.43
N GLY A 17 5.76 -15.23 4.71
CA GLY A 17 6.93 -14.49 5.18
C GLY A 17 6.98 -13.03 4.72
N LEU A 18 5.86 -12.47 4.28
CA LEU A 18 5.73 -11.06 3.87
C LEU A 18 5.63 -10.14 5.09
N TYR A 19 5.09 -10.66 6.18
CA TYR A 19 5.04 -10.01 7.48
C TYR A 19 5.89 -10.77 8.49
N ARG A 20 6.35 -10.08 9.53
CA ARG A 20 7.01 -10.70 10.69
C ARG A 20 5.98 -10.93 11.77
N SER A 21 6.00 -12.13 12.37
CA SER A 21 5.21 -12.39 13.57
C SER A 21 5.71 -11.52 14.74
N THR A 22 4.80 -11.05 15.57
CA THR A 22 5.11 -10.34 16.82
C THR A 22 5.34 -11.31 17.98
N GLY A 23 4.91 -12.56 17.83
CA GLY A 23 5.09 -13.67 18.79
C GLY A 23 4.81 -15.01 18.12
N GLY A 24 5.20 -16.10 18.75
CA GLY A 24 5.07 -17.45 18.20
C GLY A 24 6.03 -17.74 17.04
N GLU A 25 5.88 -18.91 16.44
CA GLU A 25 6.70 -19.36 15.32
C GLU A 25 5.84 -19.97 14.20
N ILE A 26 6.37 -19.93 12.98
CA ILE A 26 5.76 -20.59 11.83
C ILE A 26 6.66 -21.75 11.43
N SER A 27 6.12 -22.96 11.51
CA SER A 27 6.82 -24.19 11.12
C SER A 27 6.30 -24.72 9.80
N LEU A 28 7.21 -25.07 8.87
CA LEU A 28 6.90 -25.81 7.66
C LEU A 28 7.68 -27.13 7.68
N PHE A 29 6.98 -28.21 7.36
CA PHE A 29 7.58 -29.56 7.34
C PHE A 29 8.30 -29.90 8.66
N GLY A 30 7.70 -29.51 9.80
CA GLY A 30 8.24 -29.76 11.15
C GLY A 30 9.43 -28.90 11.56
N LYS A 31 9.81 -27.90 10.79
CA LYS A 31 10.93 -27.00 11.09
C LYS A 31 10.47 -25.54 11.16
N ALA A 32 10.85 -24.84 12.22
CA ALA A 32 10.61 -23.41 12.35
C ALA A 32 11.32 -22.64 11.24
N GLN A 33 10.63 -21.71 10.60
CA GLN A 33 11.09 -20.99 9.42
C GLN A 33 11.20 -19.49 9.67
N LYS A 34 12.28 -18.89 9.24
CA LYS A 34 12.42 -17.42 9.19
C LYS A 34 11.67 -16.85 7.97
N PRO A 35 11.23 -15.58 8.01
CA PRO A 35 10.49 -14.98 6.89
C PRO A 35 11.14 -15.14 5.51
N LYS A 36 12.46 -15.01 5.41
CA LYS A 36 13.20 -15.23 4.14
C LYS A 36 13.16 -16.68 3.63
N GLN A 37 13.05 -17.65 4.53
CA GLN A 37 12.95 -19.08 4.17
C GLN A 37 11.52 -19.37 3.71
N LEU A 38 10.51 -18.81 4.38
CA LEU A 38 9.11 -18.89 3.96
C LEU A 38 8.91 -18.34 2.55
N GLN A 39 9.49 -17.19 2.22
CA GLN A 39 9.41 -16.59 0.87
C GLN A 39 9.96 -17.48 -0.23
N LYS A 40 10.91 -18.36 0.06
CA LYS A 40 11.44 -19.32 -0.91
C LYS A 40 10.50 -20.51 -1.15
N GLN A 41 9.69 -20.88 -0.17
CA GLN A 41 8.84 -22.07 -0.21
C GLN A 41 7.35 -21.76 -0.47
N VAL A 42 6.93 -20.53 -0.25
CA VAL A 42 5.53 -20.10 -0.36
C VAL A 42 5.37 -19.08 -1.48
N LEU A 43 4.46 -19.31 -2.40
CA LEU A 43 3.95 -18.30 -3.34
C LEU A 43 2.65 -17.73 -2.78
N PHE A 44 2.54 -16.42 -2.74
CA PHE A 44 1.31 -15.72 -2.33
C PHE A 44 0.73 -14.99 -3.54
N ILE A 45 -0.43 -15.43 -4.01
CA ILE A 45 -1.23 -14.77 -5.04
C ILE A 45 -2.18 -13.80 -4.35
N MET A 46 -2.06 -12.53 -4.67
CA MET A 46 -2.85 -11.45 -4.08
C MET A 46 -4.20 -11.31 -4.78
N GLN A 47 -5.18 -10.75 -4.09
CA GLN A 47 -6.49 -10.43 -4.63
C GLN A 47 -6.40 -9.49 -5.85
N GLU A 48 -5.51 -8.49 -5.80
CA GLU A 48 -5.26 -7.58 -6.92
C GLU A 48 -4.22 -8.21 -7.87
N ALA A 49 -4.67 -8.86 -8.93
CA ALA A 49 -3.85 -9.53 -9.94
C ALA A 49 -2.83 -8.61 -10.60
N GLU A 50 -3.19 -7.35 -10.79
CA GLU A 50 -2.38 -6.33 -11.49
C GLU A 50 -0.98 -6.15 -10.89
N PHE A 51 -0.82 -6.31 -9.57
CA PHE A 51 0.47 -6.15 -8.91
C PHE A 51 1.41 -7.35 -9.08
N GLN A 52 1.01 -8.35 -9.85
CA GLN A 52 1.78 -9.59 -10.00
C GLN A 52 2.44 -9.72 -11.37
N PHE A 53 2.13 -8.83 -12.31
CA PHE A 53 2.65 -8.89 -13.66
C PHE A 53 3.88 -8.01 -13.84
N PHE A 54 4.93 -8.57 -14.44
CA PHE A 54 6.23 -7.92 -14.57
C PHE A 54 6.76 -7.90 -16.01
N THR A 55 6.07 -8.59 -16.93
CA THR A 55 6.53 -8.75 -18.30
C THR A 55 5.56 -8.11 -19.30
N ASN A 56 5.97 -8.05 -20.55
CA ASN A 56 5.25 -7.38 -21.63
C ASN A 56 4.26 -8.29 -22.39
N SER A 57 4.24 -9.60 -22.12
CA SER A 57 3.25 -10.51 -22.69
C SER A 57 2.82 -11.59 -21.70
N VAL A 58 1.62 -12.15 -21.92
CA VAL A 58 1.08 -13.26 -21.14
C VAL A 58 2.03 -14.47 -21.17
N LEU A 59 2.57 -14.80 -22.34
CA LEU A 59 3.49 -15.92 -22.48
C LEU A 59 4.79 -15.69 -21.70
N HIS A 60 5.40 -14.52 -21.81
CA HIS A 60 6.60 -14.18 -21.04
C HIS A 60 6.33 -14.16 -19.55
N GLU A 61 5.10 -13.79 -19.12
CA GLU A 61 4.73 -13.79 -17.71
C GLU A 61 4.70 -15.21 -17.12
N LEU A 62 4.22 -16.19 -17.90
CA LEU A 62 4.24 -17.61 -17.51
C LEU A 62 5.65 -18.21 -17.53
N GLN A 63 6.51 -17.73 -18.41
CA GLN A 63 7.90 -18.17 -18.54
C GLN A 63 8.84 -17.52 -17.51
N TYR A 64 8.41 -16.43 -16.88
CA TYR A 64 9.25 -15.64 -16.00
C TYR A 64 9.76 -16.43 -14.78
N GLY A 65 11.09 -16.56 -14.68
CA GLY A 65 11.74 -17.26 -13.57
C GLY A 65 11.88 -18.77 -13.77
N HIS A 66 11.41 -19.33 -14.88
CA HIS A 66 11.52 -20.74 -15.22
C HIS A 66 12.63 -21.01 -16.25
N LYS A 67 13.14 -22.23 -16.25
CA LYS A 67 13.98 -22.74 -17.36
C LYS A 67 13.05 -23.16 -18.48
N ILE A 68 13.23 -22.56 -19.64
CA ILE A 68 12.43 -22.87 -20.83
C ILE A 68 12.99 -24.14 -21.44
N THR A 69 12.22 -25.23 -21.36
CA THR A 69 12.47 -26.52 -21.99
C THR A 69 11.29 -26.86 -22.89
N ASP A 70 11.48 -27.75 -23.86
CA ASP A 70 10.39 -28.19 -24.76
C ASP A 70 9.20 -28.75 -23.98
N GLU A 71 9.43 -29.41 -22.85
CA GLU A 71 8.40 -29.93 -21.97
C GLU A 71 7.62 -28.78 -21.29
N PHE A 72 8.33 -27.76 -20.80
CA PHE A 72 7.74 -26.58 -20.17
C PHE A 72 6.91 -25.78 -21.19
N GLU A 73 7.39 -25.64 -22.42
CA GLU A 73 6.65 -24.94 -23.48
C GLU A 73 5.36 -25.67 -23.81
N LYS A 74 5.39 -27.00 -24.00
CA LYS A 74 4.19 -27.82 -24.22
C LYS A 74 3.20 -27.74 -23.07
N LYS A 75 3.70 -27.78 -21.82
CA LYS A 75 2.88 -27.61 -20.60
C LYS A 75 2.19 -26.24 -20.58
N THR A 76 2.94 -25.17 -20.89
CA THR A 76 2.43 -23.81 -20.94
C THR A 76 1.39 -23.63 -22.04
N GLU A 77 1.64 -24.18 -23.23
CA GLU A 77 0.68 -24.16 -24.34
C GLU A 77 -0.62 -24.87 -23.99
N THR A 78 -0.54 -26.08 -23.43
CA THR A 78 -1.69 -26.85 -23.00
C THR A 78 -2.50 -26.09 -21.94
N LEU A 79 -1.81 -25.46 -20.99
CA LEU A 79 -2.42 -24.67 -19.92
C LEU A 79 -3.13 -23.41 -20.47
N LEU A 80 -2.51 -22.70 -21.41
CA LEU A 80 -3.13 -21.55 -22.07
C LEU A 80 -4.41 -21.94 -22.82
N LYS A 81 -4.39 -23.09 -23.50
CA LYS A 81 -5.59 -23.59 -24.21
C LYS A 81 -6.69 -24.00 -23.23
N SER A 82 -6.38 -24.73 -22.16
CA SER A 82 -7.37 -25.18 -21.17
C SER A 82 -8.04 -24.03 -20.43
N MET A 83 -7.31 -22.92 -20.23
CA MET A 83 -7.81 -21.72 -19.55
C MET A 83 -8.41 -20.68 -20.51
N ASP A 84 -8.59 -21.02 -21.80
CA ASP A 84 -9.13 -20.12 -22.84
C ASP A 84 -8.35 -18.80 -22.91
N MET A 85 -7.02 -18.91 -22.93
CA MET A 85 -6.09 -17.76 -22.93
C MET A 85 -5.07 -17.81 -24.08
N TRP A 86 -5.18 -18.82 -24.99
CA TRP A 86 -4.21 -18.99 -26.07
C TRP A 86 -4.13 -17.78 -27.00
N GLU A 87 -5.28 -17.21 -27.39
CA GLU A 87 -5.36 -16.05 -28.26
C GLU A 87 -4.83 -14.77 -27.61
N CYS A 88 -4.66 -14.78 -26.28
CA CYS A 88 -4.13 -13.66 -25.51
C CYS A 88 -2.63 -13.77 -25.21
N ARG A 89 -1.95 -14.85 -25.64
CA ARG A 89 -0.56 -15.17 -25.26
C ARG A 89 0.45 -14.07 -25.55
N ASP A 90 0.27 -13.32 -26.64
CA ASP A 90 1.15 -12.24 -27.07
C ASP A 90 0.70 -10.86 -26.56
N ARG A 91 -0.47 -10.78 -25.92
CA ARG A 91 -1.00 -9.53 -25.40
C ARG A 91 -0.31 -9.14 -24.10
N HIS A 92 -0.23 -7.82 -23.88
CA HIS A 92 0.26 -7.30 -22.61
C HIS A 92 -0.69 -7.67 -21.47
N PRO A 93 -0.22 -8.17 -20.28
CA PRO A 93 -1.07 -8.58 -19.18
C PRO A 93 -2.10 -7.52 -18.73
N PHE A 94 -1.72 -6.25 -18.77
CA PHE A 94 -2.62 -5.15 -18.41
C PHE A 94 -3.70 -4.82 -19.47
N SER A 95 -3.65 -5.41 -20.66
CA SER A 95 -4.71 -5.29 -21.68
C SER A 95 -5.80 -6.35 -21.51
N LEU A 96 -5.64 -7.26 -20.55
CA LEU A 96 -6.59 -8.32 -20.25
C LEU A 96 -7.78 -7.80 -19.45
N SER A 97 -8.92 -8.49 -19.54
CA SER A 97 -10.04 -8.28 -18.63
C SER A 97 -9.67 -8.73 -17.20
N GLY A 98 -10.42 -8.29 -16.19
CA GLY A 98 -10.18 -8.69 -14.80
C GLY A 98 -10.19 -10.21 -14.62
N GLY A 99 -11.15 -10.91 -15.25
CA GLY A 99 -11.23 -12.36 -15.23
C GLY A 99 -10.06 -13.05 -15.93
N GLN A 100 -9.60 -12.52 -17.06
CA GLN A 100 -8.40 -13.02 -17.74
C GLN A 100 -7.13 -12.81 -16.90
N MET A 101 -7.00 -11.67 -16.21
CA MET A 101 -5.89 -11.43 -15.28
C MET A 101 -5.87 -12.44 -14.12
N GLN A 102 -7.04 -12.76 -13.55
CA GLN A 102 -7.16 -13.77 -12.50
C GLN A 102 -6.75 -15.16 -13.01
N ARG A 103 -7.23 -15.56 -14.19
CA ARG A 103 -6.79 -16.83 -14.80
C ARG A 103 -5.28 -16.86 -15.04
N LEU A 104 -4.68 -15.76 -15.49
CA LEU A 104 -3.23 -15.66 -15.66
C LEU A 104 -2.49 -15.89 -14.33
N THR A 105 -2.95 -15.28 -13.22
CA THR A 105 -2.30 -15.50 -11.91
C THR A 105 -2.41 -16.93 -11.42
N LEU A 106 -3.51 -17.63 -11.70
CA LEU A 106 -3.67 -19.04 -11.39
C LEU A 106 -2.73 -19.94 -12.23
N MET A 107 -2.57 -19.63 -13.53
CA MET A 107 -1.61 -20.33 -14.37
C MET A 107 -0.17 -20.14 -13.87
N MET A 108 0.18 -18.93 -13.43
CA MET A 108 1.49 -18.66 -12.81
C MET A 108 1.68 -19.48 -11.52
N ALA A 109 0.64 -19.61 -10.70
CA ALA A 109 0.67 -20.42 -9.48
C ALA A 109 0.84 -21.91 -9.80
N TYR A 110 0.17 -22.40 -10.84
CA TYR A 110 0.27 -23.78 -11.31
C TYR A 110 1.69 -24.14 -11.77
N LEU A 111 2.32 -23.25 -12.55
CA LEU A 111 3.69 -23.43 -13.07
C LEU A 111 4.78 -23.22 -12.03
N SER A 112 4.49 -22.59 -10.89
CA SER A 112 5.46 -22.29 -9.85
C SER A 112 6.07 -23.57 -9.24
N ASP A 113 7.39 -23.62 -9.00
CA ASP A 113 8.09 -24.73 -8.34
C ASP A 113 7.93 -24.73 -6.80
N LYS A 114 7.20 -23.77 -6.24
CA LYS A 114 7.04 -23.65 -4.79
C LYS A 114 6.06 -24.70 -4.26
N PRO A 115 6.38 -25.37 -3.13
CA PRO A 115 5.55 -26.44 -2.59
C PRO A 115 4.26 -25.95 -1.92
N ILE A 116 4.20 -24.65 -1.58
CA ILE A 116 3.02 -24.06 -0.91
C ILE A 116 2.54 -22.86 -1.73
N ILE A 117 1.27 -22.88 -2.08
CA ILE A 117 0.59 -21.81 -2.82
C ILE A 117 -0.51 -21.23 -1.92
N ILE A 118 -0.56 -19.92 -1.79
CA ILE A 118 -1.64 -19.22 -1.09
C ILE A 118 -2.37 -18.34 -2.12
N LEU A 119 -3.67 -18.52 -2.25
CA LEU A 119 -4.54 -17.80 -3.16
C LEU A 119 -5.50 -16.92 -2.34
N ASP A 120 -5.48 -15.62 -2.57
CA ASP A 120 -6.37 -14.67 -1.89
C ASP A 120 -7.47 -14.22 -2.85
N GLU A 121 -8.71 -14.72 -2.66
CA GLU A 121 -9.91 -14.50 -3.50
C GLU A 121 -9.66 -14.77 -5.00
N PRO A 122 -9.23 -15.98 -5.39
CA PRO A 122 -8.75 -16.26 -6.75
C PRO A 122 -9.84 -16.26 -7.83
N THR A 123 -11.12 -16.33 -7.46
CA THR A 123 -12.27 -16.41 -8.39
C THR A 123 -13.13 -15.15 -8.39
N ALA A 124 -12.68 -14.06 -7.75
CA ALA A 124 -13.45 -12.84 -7.70
C ALA A 124 -13.75 -12.28 -9.10
N GLY A 125 -15.05 -12.10 -9.41
CA GLY A 125 -15.50 -11.55 -10.71
C GLY A 125 -15.41 -12.51 -11.89
N GLN A 126 -15.31 -13.82 -11.65
CA GLN A 126 -15.41 -14.86 -12.67
C GLN A 126 -16.89 -15.24 -12.94
N ASP A 127 -17.18 -15.62 -14.18
CA ASP A 127 -18.43 -16.30 -14.51
C ASP A 127 -18.39 -17.78 -14.10
N ALA A 128 -19.54 -18.47 -14.12
CA ALA A 128 -19.66 -19.84 -13.64
C ALA A 128 -18.79 -20.84 -14.42
N GLU A 129 -18.60 -20.64 -15.73
CA GLU A 129 -17.77 -21.53 -16.55
C GLU A 129 -16.27 -21.33 -16.24
N SER A 130 -15.83 -20.08 -16.14
CA SER A 130 -14.46 -19.73 -15.73
C SER A 130 -14.13 -20.18 -14.31
N LEU A 131 -15.11 -20.10 -13.40
CA LEU A 131 -14.95 -20.59 -12.02
C LEU A 131 -14.68 -22.10 -12.00
N LYS A 132 -15.41 -22.91 -12.78
CA LYS A 132 -15.16 -24.35 -12.87
C LYS A 132 -13.75 -24.66 -13.37
N ARG A 133 -13.32 -24.02 -14.46
CA ARG A 133 -11.95 -24.19 -14.97
C ARG A 133 -10.89 -23.80 -13.93
N CYS A 134 -11.12 -22.72 -13.18
CA CYS A 134 -10.24 -22.32 -12.09
C CYS A 134 -10.21 -23.36 -10.96
N ALA A 135 -11.37 -23.89 -10.56
CA ALA A 135 -11.47 -24.92 -9.54
C ALA A 135 -10.77 -26.22 -9.95
N GLU A 136 -10.92 -26.64 -11.20
CA GLU A 136 -10.21 -27.81 -11.77
C GLU A 136 -8.70 -27.64 -11.72
N LEU A 137 -8.19 -26.46 -12.12
CA LEU A 137 -6.77 -26.14 -12.07
C LEU A 137 -6.24 -26.12 -10.63
N ILE A 138 -6.99 -25.56 -9.69
CA ILE A 138 -6.64 -25.54 -8.27
C ILE A 138 -6.61 -26.97 -7.71
N ARG A 139 -7.58 -27.81 -8.07
CA ARG A 139 -7.61 -29.23 -7.66
C ARG A 139 -6.40 -29.99 -8.22
N GLU A 140 -6.02 -29.71 -9.47
CA GLU A 140 -4.82 -30.30 -10.08
C GLU A 140 -3.55 -29.88 -9.36
N MET A 141 -3.43 -28.59 -9.01
CA MET A 141 -2.32 -28.11 -8.16
C MET A 141 -2.25 -28.82 -6.81
N GLY A 142 -3.40 -29.10 -6.21
CA GLY A 142 -3.50 -29.76 -4.90
C GLY A 142 -2.95 -31.19 -4.86
N LYS A 143 -2.78 -31.85 -6.01
CA LYS A 143 -2.18 -33.20 -6.10
C LYS A 143 -0.67 -33.17 -5.76
N GLU A 144 0.03 -32.11 -6.09
CA GLU A 144 1.49 -31.99 -5.94
C GLU A 144 1.89 -30.95 -4.89
N LYS A 145 1.03 -30.00 -4.58
CA LYS A 145 1.33 -28.82 -3.74
C LYS A 145 0.30 -28.68 -2.63
N THR A 146 0.69 -28.01 -1.54
CA THR A 146 -0.26 -27.54 -0.54
C THR A 146 -0.85 -26.23 -0.99
N VAL A 147 -2.17 -26.22 -1.27
CA VAL A 147 -2.89 -25.01 -1.70
C VAL A 147 -3.75 -24.49 -0.57
N LEU A 148 -3.51 -23.25 -0.15
CA LEU A 148 -4.31 -22.53 0.84
C LEU A 148 -5.15 -21.47 0.12
N ILE A 149 -6.46 -21.54 0.23
CA ILE A 149 -7.37 -20.61 -0.44
C ILE A 149 -8.06 -19.73 0.61
N ILE A 150 -7.94 -18.44 0.46
CA ILE A 150 -8.71 -17.47 1.23
C ILE A 150 -9.90 -17.08 0.35
N THR A 151 -11.09 -17.52 0.70
CA THR A 151 -12.31 -17.21 -0.07
C THR A 151 -13.56 -17.25 0.79
N HIS A 152 -14.62 -16.67 0.27
CA HIS A 152 -16.00 -16.79 0.75
C HIS A 152 -16.92 -17.44 -0.28
N ASP A 153 -16.36 -17.86 -1.41
CA ASP A 153 -17.08 -18.50 -2.52
C ASP A 153 -17.34 -19.98 -2.22
N LEU A 154 -18.63 -20.32 -2.03
CA LEU A 154 -19.06 -21.67 -1.69
C LEU A 154 -18.89 -22.67 -2.84
N GLU A 155 -19.00 -22.20 -4.09
CA GLU A 155 -18.82 -23.07 -5.27
C GLU A 155 -17.36 -23.50 -5.37
N LEU A 156 -16.43 -22.53 -5.23
CA LEU A 156 -15.01 -22.84 -5.20
C LEU A 156 -14.64 -23.79 -4.04
N ILE A 157 -15.21 -23.56 -2.84
CA ILE A 157 -14.96 -24.42 -1.68
C ILE A 157 -15.46 -25.85 -1.95
N ALA A 158 -16.63 -26.00 -2.54
CA ALA A 158 -17.22 -27.31 -2.86
C ALA A 158 -16.39 -28.07 -3.91
N ASP A 159 -15.91 -27.34 -4.92
CA ASP A 159 -15.27 -27.94 -6.08
C ASP A 159 -13.74 -28.15 -5.90
N ALA A 160 -13.06 -27.40 -5.04
CA ALA A 160 -11.60 -27.42 -4.99
C ALA A 160 -11.00 -27.64 -3.59
N CYS A 161 -11.77 -27.68 -2.51
CA CYS A 161 -11.24 -27.77 -1.16
C CYS A 161 -11.58 -29.10 -0.46
N ASP A 162 -10.60 -29.71 0.21
CA ASP A 162 -10.81 -30.90 1.05
C ASP A 162 -11.06 -30.54 2.53
N ARG A 163 -10.62 -29.34 2.95
CA ARG A 163 -10.68 -28.88 4.34
C ARG A 163 -10.95 -27.38 4.38
N CYS A 164 -11.78 -26.96 5.30
CA CYS A 164 -12.16 -25.57 5.47
C CYS A 164 -11.98 -25.11 6.91
N ILE A 165 -11.12 -24.09 7.13
CA ILE A 165 -10.84 -23.53 8.45
C ILE A 165 -11.54 -22.18 8.56
N GLY A 166 -12.39 -22.03 9.59
CA GLY A 166 -13.04 -20.77 9.93
C GLY A 166 -12.22 -19.94 10.89
N LEU A 167 -12.03 -18.67 10.55
CA LEU A 167 -11.30 -17.69 11.37
C LEU A 167 -12.27 -16.66 11.96
N SER A 168 -12.15 -16.42 13.26
CA SER A 168 -12.88 -15.37 13.98
C SER A 168 -11.97 -14.72 15.02
N GLY A 169 -11.96 -13.39 15.11
CA GLY A 169 -11.15 -12.68 16.09
C GLY A 169 -9.64 -12.98 16.06
N GLY A 170 -9.11 -13.42 14.90
CA GLY A 170 -7.69 -13.80 14.77
C GLY A 170 -7.36 -15.22 15.21
N GLN A 171 -8.36 -16.04 15.56
CA GLN A 171 -8.20 -17.43 15.99
C GLN A 171 -8.94 -18.37 15.03
N ALA A 172 -8.47 -19.63 14.94
CA ALA A 172 -9.22 -20.69 14.27
C ALA A 172 -10.39 -21.10 15.16
N GLU A 173 -11.62 -20.87 14.70
CA GLU A 173 -12.84 -21.17 15.43
C GLU A 173 -13.41 -22.53 15.03
N THR A 174 -13.31 -22.87 13.75
CA THR A 174 -13.88 -24.11 13.20
C THR A 174 -12.92 -24.75 12.22
N ASP A 175 -13.03 -26.07 12.10
CA ASP A 175 -12.23 -26.90 11.22
C ASP A 175 -13.15 -28.00 10.62
N PHE A 176 -13.45 -27.89 9.32
CA PHE A 176 -14.36 -28.80 8.61
C PHE A 176 -13.57 -29.60 7.59
N PHE A 177 -13.73 -30.91 7.57
CA PHE A 177 -13.36 -31.73 6.42
C PHE A 177 -14.54 -31.84 5.50
N ILE A 178 -14.33 -31.55 4.22
CA ILE A 178 -15.38 -31.55 3.20
C ILE A 178 -15.40 -32.91 2.53
N ARG A 179 -16.29 -33.80 2.99
CA ARG A 179 -16.45 -35.15 2.45
C ARG A 179 -17.88 -35.43 1.96
N SER A 180 -18.81 -34.59 2.39
CA SER A 180 -20.24 -34.78 2.10
C SER A 180 -20.95 -33.45 1.87
N GLN A 181 -22.16 -33.53 1.32
CA GLN A 181 -23.06 -32.36 1.18
C GLN A 181 -23.45 -31.74 2.53
N GLN A 182 -23.47 -32.57 3.60
CA GLN A 182 -23.77 -32.09 4.94
C GLN A 182 -22.64 -31.16 5.48
N ASP A 183 -21.39 -31.49 5.17
CA ASP A 183 -20.24 -30.67 5.54
C ASP A 183 -20.30 -29.31 4.83
N LEU A 184 -20.66 -29.28 3.55
CA LEU A 184 -20.87 -28.03 2.80
C LEU A 184 -21.99 -27.18 3.40
N GLN A 185 -23.08 -27.78 3.88
CA GLN A 185 -24.14 -27.05 4.57
C GLN A 185 -23.66 -26.45 5.90
N ALA A 186 -22.74 -27.14 6.61
CA ALA A 186 -22.13 -26.60 7.83
C ALA A 186 -21.21 -25.39 7.51
N VAL A 187 -20.41 -25.49 6.46
CA VAL A 187 -19.60 -24.37 5.93
C VAL A 187 -20.48 -23.19 5.53
N ARG A 188 -21.57 -23.44 4.79
CA ARG A 188 -22.52 -22.41 4.38
C ARG A 188 -23.13 -21.68 5.59
N ARG A 189 -23.63 -22.43 6.58
CA ARG A 189 -24.16 -21.87 7.84
C ARG A 189 -23.12 -21.04 8.60
N TYR A 190 -21.86 -21.44 8.53
CA TYR A 190 -20.77 -20.67 9.14
C TYR A 190 -20.55 -19.34 8.40
N ILE A 191 -20.54 -19.33 7.07
CA ILE A 191 -20.38 -18.12 6.26
C ILE A 191 -21.57 -17.15 6.45
N GLU A 192 -22.80 -17.69 6.49
CA GLU A 192 -24.04 -16.89 6.69
C GLU A 192 -24.11 -16.17 8.04
N ARG A 193 -23.34 -16.61 9.05
CA ARG A 193 -23.19 -15.90 10.34
C ARG A 193 -22.46 -14.57 10.24
N PHE A 194 -21.69 -14.37 9.17
CA PHE A 194 -20.94 -13.12 8.98
C PHE A 194 -21.82 -12.05 8.35
N HIS A 195 -22.75 -11.50 9.13
CA HIS A 195 -23.35 -10.22 8.76
C HIS A 195 -22.26 -9.14 8.69
N PRO A 196 -22.40 -8.13 7.80
CA PRO A 196 -21.42 -7.06 7.69
C PRO A 196 -21.23 -6.44 9.06
N THR A 197 -20.09 -6.68 9.67
CA THR A 197 -19.69 -6.09 10.96
C THR A 197 -19.75 -4.58 10.78
N LYS A 198 -20.46 -3.89 11.67
CA LYS A 198 -20.44 -2.41 11.77
C LYS A 198 -19.00 -1.96 11.63
N VAL A 199 -18.71 -1.26 10.55
CA VAL A 199 -17.41 -0.62 10.35
C VAL A 199 -17.17 0.24 11.58
N SER A 200 -16.15 -0.09 12.35
CA SER A 200 -15.76 0.71 13.50
C SER A 200 -15.57 2.15 13.02
N PRO A 201 -16.17 3.14 13.66
CA PRO A 201 -15.95 4.52 13.25
C PRO A 201 -14.45 4.80 13.24
N PRO A 202 -13.93 5.53 12.26
CA PRO A 202 -12.51 5.84 12.17
C PRO A 202 -12.07 6.45 13.50
N LYS A 203 -10.92 5.99 14.02
CA LYS A 203 -10.35 6.51 15.26
C LYS A 203 -10.29 8.03 15.15
N GLN A 204 -11.08 8.73 15.95
CA GLN A 204 -10.98 10.18 16.07
C GLN A 204 -9.66 10.48 16.77
N TYR A 205 -8.68 10.93 16.00
CA TYR A 205 -7.47 11.51 16.57
C TYR A 205 -7.81 12.91 17.07
N ASN A 206 -7.66 13.12 18.37
CA ASN A 206 -7.73 14.46 18.97
C ASN A 206 -6.49 15.24 18.50
N GLU A 207 -6.64 15.99 17.42
CA GLU A 207 -5.61 16.91 16.96
C GLU A 207 -5.67 18.21 17.77
N ARG A 208 -4.49 18.63 18.27
CA ARG A 208 -4.35 19.83 19.08
C ARG A 208 -4.41 21.11 18.25
N PHE A 209 -3.98 21.04 16.97
CA PHE A 209 -3.88 22.18 16.07
C PHE A 209 -4.87 22.16 14.94
N HIS A 210 -5.36 23.34 14.59
CA HIS A 210 -6.24 23.51 13.42
C HIS A 210 -5.45 23.26 12.12
N PRO A 211 -6.01 22.57 11.11
CA PRO A 211 -5.30 22.27 9.87
C PRO A 211 -4.84 23.51 9.09
N ALA A 212 -5.60 24.61 9.13
CA ALA A 212 -5.21 25.88 8.51
C ALA A 212 -3.96 26.49 9.16
N THR A 213 -3.82 26.36 10.48
CA THR A 213 -2.63 26.79 11.23
C THR A 213 -1.39 26.04 10.76
N LYS A 214 -1.49 24.73 10.58
CA LYS A 214 -0.41 23.88 10.06
C LYS A 214 -0.02 24.27 8.62
N LEU A 215 -1.01 24.59 7.77
CA LEU A 215 -0.79 25.03 6.39
C LEU A 215 -0.08 26.39 6.32
N LEU A 216 -0.60 27.36 7.05
CA LEU A 216 0.01 28.70 7.14
C LEU A 216 1.45 28.62 7.64
N TYR A 217 1.66 27.82 8.67
CA TYR A 217 2.99 27.59 9.21
C TYR A 217 3.93 27.00 8.17
N TRP A 218 3.52 25.94 7.47
CA TRP A 218 4.33 25.32 6.44
C TRP A 218 4.72 26.34 5.36
N LEU A 219 3.78 27.20 4.95
CA LEU A 219 4.02 28.22 3.94
C LEU A 219 4.99 29.30 4.45
N VAL A 220 4.77 29.85 5.65
CA VAL A 220 5.65 30.84 6.26
C VAL A 220 7.03 30.27 6.48
N LEU A 221 7.14 29.07 7.05
CA LEU A 221 8.41 28.41 7.27
C LEU A 221 9.19 28.18 5.97
N THR A 222 8.50 27.72 4.91
CA THR A 222 9.13 27.51 3.61
C THR A 222 9.70 28.81 3.04
N ILE A 223 8.95 29.91 3.15
CA ILE A 223 9.42 31.24 2.71
C ILE A 223 10.62 31.67 3.55
N VAL A 224 10.51 31.61 4.88
CA VAL A 224 11.60 32.02 5.80
C VAL A 224 12.88 31.21 5.53
N ILE A 225 12.76 29.89 5.37
CA ILE A 225 13.91 29.01 5.10
C ILE A 225 14.54 29.32 3.72
N SER A 226 13.73 29.73 2.73
CA SER A 226 14.23 29.98 1.38
C SER A 226 14.88 31.35 1.21
N THR A 227 14.41 32.36 1.96
CA THR A 227 14.78 33.76 1.74
C THR A 227 15.71 34.36 2.81
N SER A 228 15.86 33.71 3.97
CA SER A 228 16.51 34.29 5.13
C SER A 228 17.94 33.81 5.36
N ASP A 229 18.69 34.60 6.13
CA ASP A 229 20.02 34.26 6.60
C ASP A 229 20.01 33.12 7.63
N ASN A 230 21.19 32.58 7.95
CA ASN A 230 21.33 31.37 8.76
C ASN A 230 20.69 31.47 10.16
N HIS A 231 20.69 32.60 10.81
CA HIS A 231 20.13 32.78 12.17
C HIS A 231 18.60 32.60 12.19
N LEU A 232 17.88 33.17 11.22
CA LEU A 232 16.44 33.01 11.06
C LEU A 232 16.05 31.56 10.76
N VAL A 233 16.86 30.88 9.95
CA VAL A 233 16.67 29.46 9.65
C VAL A 233 16.80 28.62 10.92
N TYR A 234 17.74 28.92 11.81
CA TYR A 234 17.91 28.19 13.06
C TYR A 234 16.73 28.39 14.02
N ALA A 235 16.25 29.64 14.15
CA ALA A 235 15.07 29.94 14.97
C ALA A 235 13.80 29.25 14.44
N ALA A 236 13.60 29.31 13.12
CA ALA A 236 12.48 28.63 12.46
C ALA A 236 12.54 27.11 12.63
N TYR A 237 13.73 26.52 12.59
CA TYR A 237 13.95 25.10 12.81
C TYR A 237 13.64 24.68 14.26
N ALA A 238 14.09 25.45 15.24
CA ALA A 238 13.79 25.22 16.65
C ALA A 238 12.27 25.26 16.91
N ALA A 239 11.57 26.25 16.35
CA ALA A 239 10.11 26.34 16.41
C ALA A 239 9.42 25.13 15.76
N LEU A 240 9.94 24.63 14.62
CA LEU A 240 9.46 23.42 13.97
C LEU A 240 9.59 22.18 14.87
N MET A 241 10.74 22.01 15.52
CA MET A 241 10.96 20.88 16.41
C MET A 241 10.05 20.91 17.64
N LEU A 242 9.83 22.08 18.22
CA LEU A 242 8.89 22.24 19.33
C LEU A 242 7.46 21.89 18.93
N LEU A 243 7.05 22.29 17.73
CA LEU A 243 5.73 21.95 17.19
C LEU A 243 5.55 20.46 16.91
N THR A 244 6.53 19.84 16.26
CA THR A 244 6.46 18.40 15.99
C THR A 244 6.40 17.59 17.27
N ALA A 245 7.08 18.04 18.32
CA ALA A 245 6.99 17.45 19.65
C ALA A 245 5.61 17.69 20.28
N ALA A 246 5.06 18.90 20.19
CA ALA A 246 3.73 19.23 20.69
C ALA A 246 2.60 18.49 19.97
N ASP A 247 2.77 18.17 18.69
CA ASP A 247 1.82 17.33 17.91
C ASP A 247 1.95 15.82 18.26
N GLY A 248 2.78 15.48 19.26
CA GLY A 248 2.96 14.12 19.76
C GLY A 248 3.88 13.24 18.90
N ARG A 249 4.75 13.85 18.09
CA ARG A 249 5.74 13.17 17.24
C ARG A 249 7.16 13.35 17.79
N LEU A 250 7.34 12.99 19.04
CA LEU A 250 8.58 13.17 19.77
C LEU A 250 9.78 12.52 19.07
N THR A 251 9.59 11.35 18.47
CA THR A 251 10.64 10.65 17.72
C THR A 251 11.07 11.42 16.47
N ALA A 252 10.13 11.99 15.72
CA ALA A 252 10.44 12.79 14.54
C ALA A 252 11.14 14.10 14.92
N ALA A 253 10.72 14.73 16.01
CA ALA A 253 11.33 15.92 16.55
C ALA A 253 12.78 15.64 17.02
N LEU A 254 13.02 14.52 17.71
CA LEU A 254 14.36 14.14 18.16
C LEU A 254 15.30 13.81 16.98
N ILE A 255 14.82 13.07 15.99
CA ILE A 255 15.61 12.75 14.79
C ILE A 255 15.95 14.05 14.03
N GLY A 256 14.97 14.94 13.86
CA GLY A 256 15.18 16.23 13.24
C GLY A 256 16.20 17.08 13.99
N SER A 257 16.08 17.19 15.31
CA SER A 257 17.03 17.96 16.15
C SER A 257 18.44 17.38 16.09
N ALA A 258 18.58 16.04 16.12
CA ALA A 258 19.88 15.39 16.01
C ALA A 258 20.53 15.60 14.64
N SER A 259 19.76 15.47 13.55
CA SER A 259 20.25 15.69 12.19
C SER A 259 20.69 17.15 11.99
N PHE A 260 19.91 18.09 12.53
CA PHE A 260 20.25 19.50 12.48
C PHE A 260 21.52 19.83 13.28
N GLY A 261 21.62 19.33 14.52
CA GLY A 261 22.82 19.53 15.37
C GLY A 261 24.08 18.97 14.72
N ALA A 262 24.01 17.81 14.08
CA ALA A 262 25.12 17.21 13.34
C ALA A 262 25.56 18.09 12.15
N LEU A 263 24.61 18.60 11.37
CA LEU A 263 24.90 19.48 10.23
C LEU A 263 25.42 20.85 10.65
N TRP A 264 24.88 21.39 11.75
CA TRP A 264 25.38 22.64 12.33
C TRP A 264 26.84 22.49 12.84
N ALA A 265 27.12 21.42 13.58
CA ALA A 265 28.48 21.14 14.07
C ALA A 265 29.47 20.97 12.91
N ALA A 266 29.06 20.26 11.83
CA ALA A 266 29.91 20.10 10.65
C ALA A 266 30.17 21.43 9.93
N ASN A 267 29.22 22.37 9.91
CA ASN A 267 29.40 23.70 9.32
C ASN A 267 30.37 24.56 10.15
N VAL A 268 30.30 24.44 11.47
CA VAL A 268 31.22 25.16 12.37
C VAL A 268 32.66 24.64 12.29
N LEU A 269 32.83 23.33 12.06
CA LEU A 269 34.15 22.70 12.02
C LEU A 269 34.89 22.91 10.68
N GLN A 270 34.20 23.15 9.57
CA GLN A 270 34.79 23.32 8.23
C GLN A 270 34.08 24.40 7.40
N PRO A 271 34.30 25.72 7.72
CA PRO A 271 33.53 26.78 7.08
C PRO A 271 33.91 27.09 5.61
N ASP A 272 35.11 26.72 5.13
CA ASP A 272 35.67 27.23 3.87
C ASP A 272 35.75 26.21 2.72
N THR A 273 34.98 25.13 2.75
CA THR A 273 35.03 24.14 1.69
C THR A 273 33.77 24.16 0.81
N LEU A 274 33.91 23.71 -0.45
CA LEU A 274 32.76 23.48 -1.36
C LEU A 274 31.67 22.61 -0.71
N PHE A 275 32.04 21.87 0.31
CA PHE A 275 31.17 21.06 1.15
C PHE A 275 30.29 21.92 2.09
N SER A 276 30.72 23.14 2.46
CA SER A 276 29.94 24.08 3.30
C SER A 276 28.63 24.49 2.60
N PHE A 277 28.63 24.67 1.29
CA PHE A 277 27.41 24.98 0.55
C PHE A 277 26.36 23.84 0.69
N MET A 278 26.79 22.59 0.58
CA MET A 278 25.93 21.43 0.81
C MET A 278 25.40 21.38 2.24
N LEU A 279 26.26 21.70 3.23
CA LEU A 279 25.92 21.72 4.66
C LEU A 279 24.90 22.81 5.02
N VAL A 280 24.83 23.89 4.28
CA VAL A 280 23.81 24.95 4.44
C VAL A 280 22.51 24.58 3.76
N LEU A 281 22.55 23.90 2.61
CA LEU A 281 21.39 23.55 1.82
C LEU A 281 20.61 22.36 2.43
N PHE A 282 21.31 21.32 2.91
CA PHE A 282 20.68 20.11 3.45
C PHE A 282 19.74 20.36 4.64
N PRO A 283 20.10 21.16 5.67
CA PRO A 283 19.20 21.47 6.77
C PRO A 283 17.91 22.14 6.30
N ARG A 284 18.00 23.01 5.30
CA ARG A 284 16.83 23.70 4.73
C ARG A 284 15.86 22.72 4.07
N ILE A 285 16.38 21.79 3.26
CA ILE A 285 15.57 20.74 2.62
C ILE A 285 14.95 19.81 3.66
N ILE A 286 15.71 19.41 4.68
CA ILE A 286 15.24 18.55 5.76
C ILE A 286 14.13 19.24 6.55
N ALA A 287 14.28 20.54 6.87
CA ALA A 287 13.28 21.32 7.60
C ALA A 287 11.95 21.40 6.85
N VAL A 288 11.99 21.68 5.53
CA VAL A 288 10.80 21.69 4.67
C VAL A 288 10.16 20.29 4.60
N GLY A 289 10.96 19.24 4.48
CA GLY A 289 10.48 17.85 4.47
C GLY A 289 9.79 17.45 5.77
N ILE A 290 10.36 17.79 6.93
CA ILE A 290 9.76 17.49 8.24
C ILE A 290 8.47 18.31 8.44
N SER A 291 8.45 19.59 8.06
CA SER A 291 7.25 20.43 8.14
C SER A 291 6.11 19.88 7.28
N MET A 292 6.43 19.38 6.09
CA MET A 292 5.45 18.72 5.23
C MET A 292 4.94 17.37 5.82
N MET A 293 5.81 16.63 6.49
CA MET A 293 5.42 15.42 7.21
C MET A 293 4.44 15.70 8.36
N THR A 294 4.58 16.84 9.04
CA THR A 294 3.64 17.25 10.11
C THR A 294 2.28 17.62 9.56
N LEU A 295 2.26 18.21 8.36
CA LEU A 295 1.02 18.57 7.66
C LEU A 295 0.25 17.34 7.19
N ILE A 296 0.91 16.38 6.55
CA ILE A 296 0.27 15.25 5.87
C ILE A 296 -0.03 14.08 6.83
N GLY A 297 0.78 13.90 7.85
CA GLY A 297 0.93 12.59 8.50
C GLY A 297 -0.17 12.17 9.49
N ARG A 298 -1.03 13.07 10.01
CA ARG A 298 -2.16 12.74 10.91
C ARG A 298 -3.47 13.42 10.53
N ASN A 299 -3.43 14.43 9.67
CA ASN A 299 -4.64 15.13 9.27
C ASN A 299 -5.49 14.21 8.40
N GLU A 300 -6.74 14.03 8.77
CA GLU A 300 -7.72 13.52 7.84
C GLU A 300 -7.79 14.48 6.65
N ALA A 301 -7.63 13.96 5.44
CA ALA A 301 -7.71 14.75 4.21
C ALA A 301 -8.99 15.64 4.16
N SER A 302 -10.09 15.15 4.74
CA SER A 302 -11.35 15.86 4.89
C SER A 302 -11.24 17.15 5.74
N ARG A 303 -10.45 17.15 6.81
CA ARG A 303 -10.23 18.33 7.67
C ARG A 303 -9.37 19.37 6.99
N THR A 304 -8.32 18.95 6.32
CA THR A 304 -7.43 19.85 5.55
C THR A 304 -8.20 20.53 4.42
N LEU A 305 -9.08 19.77 3.72
CA LEU A 305 -9.94 20.33 2.68
C LEU A 305 -10.98 21.32 3.22
N ALA A 306 -11.56 21.03 4.39
CA ALA A 306 -12.49 21.95 5.04
C ALA A 306 -11.78 23.26 5.46
N ALA A 307 -10.50 23.15 5.92
CA ALA A 307 -9.69 24.33 6.24
C ALA A 307 -9.37 25.18 5.01
N LEU A 308 -9.00 24.56 3.89
CA LEU A 308 -8.73 25.24 2.63
C LEU A 308 -9.97 25.96 2.08
N ARG A 309 -11.16 25.36 2.24
CA ARG A 309 -12.43 26.03 1.88
C ARG A 309 -12.70 27.25 2.74
N ASN A 310 -12.43 27.18 4.05
CA ASN A 310 -12.60 28.31 4.95
C ASN A 310 -11.65 29.48 4.62
N MET A 311 -10.51 29.20 3.95
CA MET A 311 -9.56 30.21 3.47
C MET A 311 -10.00 30.88 2.15
N HIS A 312 -11.21 30.59 1.65
CA HIS A 312 -11.78 31.16 0.40
C HIS A 312 -10.89 30.95 -0.85
N LEU A 313 -10.13 29.86 -0.88
CA LEU A 313 -9.32 29.51 -2.04
C LEU A 313 -10.20 29.07 -3.23
N PRO A 314 -9.74 29.26 -4.48
CA PRO A 314 -10.48 28.81 -5.66
C PRO A 314 -10.84 27.33 -5.58
N GLU A 315 -12.09 26.96 -5.88
CA GLU A 315 -12.57 25.57 -5.77
C GLU A 315 -11.74 24.60 -6.64
N ARG A 316 -11.25 25.05 -7.78
CA ARG A 316 -10.37 24.26 -8.66
C ARG A 316 -9.08 23.84 -7.93
N PHE A 317 -8.48 24.77 -7.18
CA PHE A 317 -7.27 24.49 -6.39
C PHE A 317 -7.57 23.50 -5.27
N ILE A 318 -8.68 23.69 -4.55
CA ILE A 318 -9.11 22.77 -3.48
C ILE A 318 -9.32 21.36 -4.04
N MET A 319 -9.87 21.25 -5.25
CA MET A 319 -10.11 19.98 -5.91
C MET A 319 -8.80 19.26 -6.24
N ILE A 320 -7.79 19.97 -6.79
CA ILE A 320 -6.46 19.43 -7.07
C ILE A 320 -5.84 18.89 -5.78
N VAL A 321 -5.87 19.67 -4.71
CA VAL A 321 -5.34 19.27 -3.39
C VAL A 321 -6.09 18.07 -2.84
N ALA A 322 -7.42 18.02 -2.99
CA ALA A 322 -8.24 16.88 -2.57
C ALA A 322 -7.85 15.58 -3.27
N VAL A 323 -7.64 15.65 -4.58
CA VAL A 323 -7.19 14.51 -5.38
C VAL A 323 -5.80 14.05 -4.91
N ILE A 324 -4.85 14.97 -4.72
CA ILE A 324 -3.50 14.67 -4.25
C ILE A 324 -3.55 13.95 -2.88
N PHE A 325 -4.25 14.51 -1.88
CA PHE A 325 -4.34 13.92 -0.54
C PHE A 325 -5.03 12.55 -0.51
N ARG A 326 -5.98 12.31 -1.39
CA ARG A 326 -6.64 11.02 -1.51
C ARG A 326 -5.76 10.00 -2.25
N PHE A 327 -4.98 10.45 -3.20
CA PHE A 327 -4.20 9.63 -4.11
C PHE A 327 -2.90 9.09 -3.48
N PHE A 328 -2.16 9.92 -2.76
CA PHE A 328 -0.90 9.53 -2.13
C PHE A 328 -1.00 8.31 -1.20
N PRO A 329 -1.98 8.22 -0.28
CA PRO A 329 -2.15 7.04 0.56
C PRO A 329 -2.42 5.76 -0.23
N VAL A 330 -3.22 5.86 -1.32
CA VAL A 330 -3.52 4.72 -2.19
C VAL A 330 -2.26 4.26 -2.89
N LEU A 331 -1.52 5.16 -3.55
CA LEU A 331 -0.25 4.82 -4.19
C LEU A 331 0.77 4.20 -3.24
N SER A 332 0.85 4.70 -2.00
CA SER A 332 1.76 4.13 -1.00
C SER A 332 1.38 2.71 -0.59
N GLY A 333 0.09 2.41 -0.57
CA GLY A 333 -0.47 1.07 -0.37
C GLY A 333 -0.12 0.15 -1.54
N ASP A 334 -0.42 0.60 -2.76
CA ASP A 334 -0.16 -0.13 -4.00
C ASP A 334 1.33 -0.44 -4.19
N MET A 335 2.22 0.52 -3.86
CA MET A 335 3.67 0.29 -3.87
C MET A 335 4.11 -0.80 -2.87
N LYS A 336 3.44 -0.91 -1.72
CA LYS A 336 3.71 -2.02 -0.78
C LYS A 336 3.30 -3.37 -1.35
N LEU A 337 2.12 -3.45 -1.99
CA LEU A 337 1.63 -4.66 -2.64
C LEU A 337 2.58 -5.10 -3.76
N LEU A 338 3.00 -4.19 -4.62
CA LEU A 338 3.95 -4.46 -5.68
C LEU A 338 5.29 -5.00 -5.15
N ARG A 339 5.84 -4.37 -4.09
CA ARG A 339 7.06 -4.87 -3.44
C ARG A 339 6.87 -6.24 -2.80
N GLN A 340 5.69 -6.56 -2.28
CA GLN A 340 5.37 -7.87 -1.75
C GLN A 340 5.33 -8.92 -2.87
N SER A 341 4.71 -8.60 -4.01
CA SER A 341 4.66 -9.47 -5.18
C SER A 341 6.07 -9.80 -5.72
N ILE A 342 6.92 -8.79 -5.88
CA ILE A 342 8.32 -8.99 -6.28
C ILE A 342 9.05 -9.96 -5.34
N ARG A 343 8.81 -9.86 -4.03
CA ARG A 343 9.41 -10.75 -3.04
C ARG A 343 8.88 -12.17 -3.12
N THR A 344 7.57 -12.36 -3.29
CA THR A 344 6.97 -13.71 -3.39
C THR A 344 7.38 -14.45 -4.65
N ARG A 345 7.63 -13.74 -5.74
CA ARG A 345 8.15 -14.33 -6.99
C ARG A 345 9.65 -14.56 -6.98
N GLY A 346 10.37 -14.11 -5.92
CA GLY A 346 11.81 -14.28 -5.82
C GLY A 346 12.62 -13.40 -6.76
N ALA A 347 12.02 -12.37 -7.35
CA ALA A 347 12.69 -11.41 -8.22
C ALA A 347 13.46 -10.37 -7.39
N PHE A 348 14.66 -10.01 -7.81
CA PHE A 348 15.45 -8.92 -7.21
C PHE A 348 15.61 -9.01 -5.68
N VAL A 349 15.90 -10.19 -5.16
CA VAL A 349 15.98 -10.46 -3.71
C VAL A 349 17.14 -9.71 -3.05
N THR A 350 18.28 -9.56 -3.76
CA THR A 350 19.48 -8.92 -3.25
C THR A 350 19.66 -7.50 -3.78
N LEU A 351 20.39 -6.67 -3.02
CA LEU A 351 20.70 -5.29 -3.42
C LEU A 351 21.52 -5.26 -4.71
N TRP A 352 22.45 -6.19 -4.87
CA TRP A 352 23.29 -6.37 -6.06
C TRP A 352 22.48 -6.70 -7.31
N GLN A 353 21.47 -7.56 -7.20
CA GLN A 353 20.55 -7.86 -8.32
C GLN A 353 19.78 -6.64 -8.77
N LYS A 354 19.31 -5.79 -7.82
CA LYS A 354 18.60 -4.54 -8.12
C LYS A 354 19.50 -3.54 -8.84
N LEU A 355 20.76 -3.40 -8.41
CA LEU A 355 21.71 -2.48 -9.02
C LEU A 355 22.15 -2.96 -10.41
N ARG A 356 22.41 -4.27 -10.57
CA ARG A 356 22.84 -4.84 -11.85
C ARG A 356 21.77 -4.80 -12.93
N ALA A 357 20.50 -4.93 -12.55
CA ALA A 357 19.36 -4.87 -13.44
C ALA A 357 18.46 -3.66 -13.12
N LEU A 358 19.07 -2.52 -12.84
CA LEU A 358 18.37 -1.29 -12.44
C LEU A 358 17.29 -0.85 -13.43
N PRO A 359 17.51 -0.84 -14.78
CA PRO A 359 16.47 -0.48 -15.73
C PRO A 359 15.24 -1.37 -15.62
N SER A 360 15.41 -2.70 -15.62
CA SER A 360 14.29 -3.65 -15.50
C SER A 360 13.60 -3.55 -14.12
N TYR A 361 14.34 -3.28 -13.05
CA TYR A 361 13.76 -3.07 -11.73
C TYR A 361 12.89 -1.81 -11.68
N ILE A 362 13.33 -0.71 -12.32
CA ILE A 362 12.56 0.54 -12.42
C ILE A 362 11.31 0.30 -13.28
N GLU A 363 11.43 -0.38 -14.41
CA GLU A 363 10.32 -0.70 -15.31
C GLU A 363 9.23 -1.49 -14.59
N ILE A 364 9.57 -2.56 -13.88
CA ILE A 364 8.65 -3.39 -13.09
C ILE A 364 7.93 -2.55 -12.00
N LEU A 365 8.56 -1.53 -11.46
CA LEU A 365 7.91 -0.64 -10.50
C LEU A 365 7.05 0.44 -11.16
N THR A 366 7.50 1.00 -12.28
CA THR A 366 6.92 2.20 -12.87
C THR A 366 5.69 1.87 -13.73
N VAL A 367 5.76 0.80 -14.55
CA VAL A 367 4.68 0.47 -15.49
C VAL A 367 3.36 0.14 -14.78
N PRO A 368 3.29 -0.79 -13.79
CA PRO A 368 2.05 -1.07 -13.07
C PRO A 368 1.52 0.16 -12.33
N MET A 369 2.42 0.96 -11.75
CA MET A 369 2.02 2.16 -11.02
C MET A 369 1.46 3.23 -11.96
N ALA A 370 2.07 3.45 -13.13
CA ALA A 370 1.57 4.40 -14.13
C ALA A 370 0.18 4.02 -14.63
N LEU A 371 -0.04 2.75 -14.95
CA LEU A 371 -1.34 2.24 -15.39
C LEU A 371 -2.40 2.34 -14.30
N ARG A 372 -2.02 2.11 -13.04
CA ARG A 372 -2.90 2.30 -11.89
C ARG A 372 -3.31 3.75 -11.73
N VAL A 373 -2.36 4.69 -11.89
CA VAL A 373 -2.61 6.14 -11.85
C VAL A 373 -3.65 6.53 -12.91
N ILE A 374 -3.50 6.05 -14.14
CA ILE A 374 -4.43 6.33 -15.23
C ILE A 374 -5.84 5.83 -14.89
N ARG A 375 -5.99 4.58 -14.44
CA ARG A 375 -7.29 4.02 -14.04
C ARG A 375 -7.94 4.79 -12.89
N ILE A 376 -7.16 5.17 -11.88
CA ILE A 376 -7.69 5.96 -10.77
C ILE A 376 -8.15 7.33 -11.27
N ALA A 377 -7.40 7.97 -12.18
CA ALA A 377 -7.78 9.25 -12.79
C ALA A 377 -9.09 9.13 -13.56
N GLU A 378 -9.27 8.10 -14.39
CA GLU A 378 -10.50 7.83 -15.13
C GLU A 378 -11.70 7.61 -14.19
N THR A 379 -11.55 6.76 -13.18
CA THR A 379 -12.63 6.50 -12.22
C THR A 379 -12.99 7.71 -11.37
N LEU A 380 -12.00 8.53 -11.01
CA LEU A 380 -12.23 9.79 -10.29
C LEU A 380 -12.94 10.81 -11.18
N SER A 381 -12.55 10.94 -12.46
CA SER A 381 -13.22 11.84 -13.41
C SER A 381 -14.68 11.47 -13.59
N ALA A 382 -14.97 10.20 -13.88
CA ALA A 382 -16.33 9.69 -14.02
C ALA A 382 -17.16 9.90 -12.74
N SER A 383 -16.57 9.61 -11.56
CA SER A 383 -17.25 9.83 -10.27
C SER A 383 -17.46 11.32 -9.96
N ALA A 384 -16.57 12.19 -10.43
CA ALA A 384 -16.66 13.63 -10.24
C ALA A 384 -17.81 14.22 -11.08
N GLU A 385 -17.92 13.80 -12.33
CA GLU A 385 -19.00 14.20 -13.26
C GLU A 385 -20.36 13.74 -12.71
N THR A 386 -20.50 12.47 -12.32
CA THR A 386 -21.76 11.95 -11.79
C THR A 386 -22.21 12.64 -10.50
N ARG A 387 -21.28 13.15 -9.70
CA ARG A 387 -21.56 13.92 -8.48
C ARG A 387 -21.81 15.40 -8.73
N GLY A 388 -21.81 15.87 -9.99
CA GLY A 388 -22.10 17.23 -10.37
C GLY A 388 -21.10 18.25 -9.82
N ILE A 389 -19.80 17.92 -9.87
CA ILE A 389 -18.75 18.82 -9.37
C ILE A 389 -18.75 20.15 -10.13
N ASP A 390 -19.13 20.15 -11.40
CA ASP A 390 -19.21 21.34 -12.26
C ASP A 390 -20.45 22.20 -12.01
N LEU A 391 -21.38 21.75 -11.18
CA LEU A 391 -22.56 22.55 -10.84
C LEU A 391 -22.16 23.76 -10.00
N LYS A 392 -22.49 24.97 -10.47
CA LYS A 392 -22.28 26.26 -9.79
C LYS A 392 -23.19 26.43 -8.56
N ARG A 393 -23.22 25.44 -7.64
CA ARG A 393 -23.96 25.54 -6.38
C ARG A 393 -22.99 25.81 -5.22
N ARG A 394 -23.39 26.65 -4.28
CA ARG A 394 -22.67 26.82 -3.00
C ARG A 394 -22.57 25.47 -2.29
N LYS A 395 -21.34 25.00 -2.11
CA LYS A 395 -21.04 23.74 -1.42
C LYS A 395 -20.89 24.04 0.07
N SER A 396 -21.61 23.34 0.93
CA SER A 396 -21.48 23.45 2.38
C SER A 396 -20.40 22.51 2.90
N ASN A 397 -19.73 22.90 3.99
CA ASN A 397 -18.82 22.02 4.70
C ASN A 397 -19.58 21.19 5.74
N PHE A 398 -19.39 19.87 5.71
CA PHE A 398 -19.92 18.97 6.74
C PHE A 398 -19.18 19.10 8.08
N LEU A 399 -17.90 19.48 8.02
CA LEU A 399 -17.05 19.63 9.21
C LEU A 399 -16.95 21.09 9.62
N SER A 400 -17.37 21.41 10.84
CA SER A 400 -17.11 22.71 11.48
C SER A 400 -15.76 22.64 12.20
N LEU A 401 -14.80 23.40 11.72
CA LEU A 401 -13.49 23.52 12.35
C LEU A 401 -13.49 24.74 13.28
N ARG A 402 -13.02 24.57 14.52
CA ARG A 402 -12.84 25.66 15.50
C ARG A 402 -11.35 25.82 15.81
N PHE A 403 -10.90 27.06 15.94
CA PHE A 403 -9.56 27.35 16.43
C PHE A 403 -9.44 27.01 17.91
N SER A 404 -8.31 26.42 18.27
CA SER A 404 -7.96 26.04 19.65
C SER A 404 -7.05 27.10 20.29
N ALA A 405 -6.99 27.14 21.63
CA ALA A 405 -5.99 27.94 22.33
C ALA A 405 -4.53 27.59 21.94
N TRP A 406 -4.31 26.36 21.53
CA TRP A 406 -3.01 25.90 21.01
C TRP A 406 -2.61 26.58 19.70
N ASP A 407 -3.59 26.96 18.85
CA ASP A 407 -3.32 27.69 17.62
C ASP A 407 -2.83 29.11 17.91
N ILE A 408 -3.42 29.76 18.93
CA ILE A 408 -3.01 31.10 19.37
C ILE A 408 -1.57 31.05 19.94
N LEU A 409 -1.31 30.11 20.86
CA LEU A 409 0.03 29.94 21.43
C LEU A 409 1.06 29.73 20.32
N PHE A 410 0.70 28.98 19.32
CA PHE A 410 1.54 28.71 18.18
C PHE A 410 1.89 29.96 17.37
N PHE A 411 0.92 30.81 17.03
CA PHE A 411 1.18 32.08 16.34
C PHE A 411 2.07 33.00 17.16
N VAL A 412 1.91 33.01 18.48
CA VAL A 412 2.79 33.76 19.38
C VAL A 412 4.23 33.25 19.29
N VAL A 413 4.44 31.93 19.38
CA VAL A 413 5.77 31.33 19.29
C VAL A 413 6.41 31.61 17.92
N LEU A 414 5.66 31.50 16.84
CA LEU A 414 6.13 31.80 15.50
C LEU A 414 6.55 33.23 15.34
N THR A 415 5.71 34.18 15.80
CA THR A 415 5.99 35.63 15.75
C THR A 415 7.24 35.97 16.56
N VAL A 416 7.34 35.43 17.77
CA VAL A 416 8.54 35.63 18.63
C VAL A 416 9.77 35.07 17.95
N SER A 417 9.70 33.88 17.35
CA SER A 417 10.85 33.26 16.66
C SER A 417 11.34 34.10 15.47
N VAL A 418 10.38 34.65 14.70
CA VAL A 418 10.70 35.54 13.55
C VAL A 418 11.30 36.86 14.02
N VAL A 419 10.73 37.46 15.07
CA VAL A 419 11.23 38.72 15.63
C VAL A 419 12.64 38.56 16.24
N VAL A 420 12.86 37.49 17.00
CA VAL A 420 14.19 37.19 17.57
C VAL A 420 15.23 36.93 16.44
N GLY A 421 14.83 36.21 15.39
CA GLY A 421 15.72 35.97 14.26
C GLY A 421 16.01 37.21 13.40
N LEU A 422 15.14 38.25 13.46
CA LEU A 422 15.40 39.55 12.79
C LEU A 422 16.29 40.49 13.63
N ILE A 423 16.36 40.28 14.94
CA ILE A 423 17.16 41.12 15.89
C ILE A 423 18.57 40.55 16.05
N LEU A 424 18.77 39.24 15.94
CA LEU A 424 20.06 38.55 15.95
C LEU A 424 20.73 38.55 14.58
#